data_e45be7dbad71a154a1aaaeef38b27acc
#
_entry.id   e45be7dbad71a154a1aaaeef38b27acc
#
_cell.length_a   1.000
_cell.length_b   1.000
_cell.length_c   1.000
_cell.angle_alpha   90.00
_cell.angle_beta   90.00
_cell.angle_gamma   90.00
#
_symmetry.space_group_name_H-M   'P 1'
#
loop_
_entity.id
_entity.type
_entity.pdbx_description
1 polymer ?
#
loop_
_entity_poly.entity_id
_entity_poly.type
_entity_poly.pdbx_seq_one_letter_code
_entity_poly.pdbx_strand_id
1 'polypeptide(L)'
;MHIDSLTPQAPPSGHPPVNGLVLMGGGARTAYQAGALQAIGALLRQKSHSRHFPFQVLTGTSAGALNATFLASKAMGGLNGLDDLANFWSAIRTEAIYHLPSTPLAKFSRWATALGLVLSARQQAAAMDSLALVNTLHKAIALDKIDAALRSGVLHALAVTASSYSSGIHWTFCQTRDGLPIPWSRPGRRAEQQPITIEHLMASSAIPFIFPSTPLWVDGGMEYFGDGSMRQISPLSSAVHLGADRILAIGVGQPQRANLAGQRNGNGRPSLGTIAGHAMASVFHDTLEADVAQIARINLSLNVLPDSVRAELPFRAVEVLSLQPSASLDALAQDHVHTLPRPIVRVLEGLGALQGSGAALASYLLFEPGFIEALMSLGQADVKARSEEILAFFEPHSVDPVR
;
A
#
# COMPACT_ATOMS: atom_id res chain seq x y z
N MET A 1 -0.69 -14.18 -29.35
CA MET A 1 0.14 -13.03 -29.68
C MET A 1 0.84 -12.64 -28.39
N HIS A 2 2.12 -13.02 -28.22
CA HIS A 2 2.88 -12.77 -27.01
C HIS A 2 3.14 -11.26 -26.88
N ILE A 3 2.68 -10.67 -25.77
CA ILE A 3 2.83 -9.23 -25.44
C ILE A 3 4.21 -8.94 -24.80
N ASP A 4 5.04 -9.95 -24.62
CA ASP A 4 6.24 -9.93 -23.76
C ASP A 4 7.51 -9.32 -24.39
N SER A 5 7.45 -8.66 -25.56
CA SER A 5 8.68 -8.23 -26.27
C SER A 5 8.76 -6.74 -26.65
N LEU A 6 7.88 -5.88 -26.14
CA LEU A 6 7.98 -4.44 -26.43
C LEU A 6 8.50 -3.70 -25.18
N THR A 7 9.82 -3.58 -25.11
CA THR A 7 10.49 -2.69 -24.14
C THR A 7 10.03 -1.25 -24.40
N PRO A 8 9.52 -0.51 -23.38
CA PRO A 8 9.20 0.90 -23.55
C PRO A 8 10.46 1.68 -23.94
N GLN A 9 10.42 2.47 -25.01
CA GLN A 9 11.50 3.39 -25.31
C GLN A 9 11.59 4.45 -24.20
N ALA A 10 12.81 4.69 -23.71
CA ALA A 10 13.09 5.68 -22.69
C ALA A 10 12.61 7.08 -23.11
N PRO A 11 12.17 7.92 -22.17
CA PRO A 11 11.82 9.30 -22.45
C PRO A 11 13.06 10.07 -22.97
N PRO A 12 12.91 11.00 -23.94
CA PRO A 12 13.98 11.81 -24.46
C PRO A 12 14.34 12.94 -23.48
N SER A 13 14.98 12.62 -22.38
CA SER A 13 15.52 13.63 -21.47
C SER A 13 16.88 13.16 -20.98
N GLY A 14 17.90 13.99 -21.15
CA GLY A 14 19.27 13.73 -20.69
C GLY A 14 19.42 13.69 -19.17
N HIS A 15 18.32 13.53 -18.43
CA HIS A 15 18.29 13.36 -16.99
C HIS A 15 18.11 11.89 -16.61
N PRO A 16 18.72 11.41 -15.51
CA PRO A 16 18.49 10.07 -15.03
C PRO A 16 16.99 9.87 -14.72
N PRO A 17 16.42 8.68 -15.03
CA PRO A 17 15.01 8.42 -14.80
C PRO A 17 14.65 8.51 -13.33
N VAL A 18 13.47 9.08 -13.06
CA VAL A 18 12.90 9.20 -11.72
C VAL A 18 12.20 7.89 -11.37
N ASN A 19 12.73 7.18 -10.39
CA ASN A 19 12.14 5.94 -9.91
C ASN A 19 11.07 6.21 -8.85
N GLY A 20 9.88 5.71 -9.09
CA GLY A 20 8.75 5.71 -8.15
C GLY A 20 8.58 4.36 -7.46
N LEU A 21 8.17 4.38 -6.19
CA LEU A 21 7.72 3.21 -5.45
C LEU A 21 6.27 3.41 -5.05
N VAL A 22 5.40 2.48 -5.45
CA VAL A 22 3.99 2.46 -5.08
C VAL A 22 3.73 1.27 -4.16
N LEU A 23 3.26 1.55 -2.95
CA LEU A 23 2.99 0.56 -1.92
C LEU A 23 1.49 0.47 -1.64
N MET A 24 0.91 -0.68 -2.03
CA MET A 24 -0.52 -0.93 -1.86
C MET A 24 -0.89 -1.15 -0.41
N GLY A 25 -2.14 -0.84 -0.06
CA GLY A 25 -2.71 -1.11 1.26
C GLY A 25 -2.96 -2.59 1.51
N GLY A 26 -2.98 -2.99 2.79
CA GLY A 26 -3.25 -4.39 3.13
C GLY A 26 -3.05 -4.76 4.60
N GLY A 27 -2.99 -3.80 5.53
CA GLY A 27 -2.76 -4.07 6.95
C GLY A 27 -1.49 -4.89 7.17
N ALA A 28 -1.56 -5.95 7.98
CA ALA A 28 -0.42 -6.82 8.30
C ALA A 28 0.22 -7.48 7.07
N ARG A 29 -0.55 -7.71 5.99
CA ARG A 29 -0.01 -8.27 4.73
C ARG A 29 1.12 -7.42 4.13
N THR A 30 1.20 -6.13 4.45
CA THR A 30 2.24 -5.25 3.92
C THR A 30 3.63 -5.51 4.49
N ALA A 31 3.77 -6.42 5.46
CA ALA A 31 5.06 -6.99 5.84
C ALA A 31 5.75 -7.72 4.65
N TYR A 32 4.99 -8.26 3.70
CA TYR A 32 5.49 -8.76 2.42
C TYR A 32 6.32 -7.71 1.69
N GLN A 33 5.84 -6.45 1.65
CA GLN A 33 6.55 -5.33 1.02
C GLN A 33 7.90 -5.07 1.69
N ALA A 34 7.96 -5.17 3.02
CA ALA A 34 9.19 -4.98 3.77
C ALA A 34 10.23 -6.06 3.45
N GLY A 35 9.81 -7.33 3.38
CA GLY A 35 10.68 -8.44 2.96
C GLY A 35 11.16 -8.30 1.52
N ALA A 36 10.26 -7.93 0.60
CA ALA A 36 10.60 -7.67 -0.79
C ALA A 36 11.62 -6.53 -0.94
N LEU A 37 11.39 -5.39 -0.28
CA LEU A 37 12.29 -4.25 -0.34
C LEU A 37 13.65 -4.54 0.29
N GLN A 38 13.71 -5.31 1.37
CA GLN A 38 14.97 -5.78 1.95
C GLN A 38 15.78 -6.61 0.94
N ALA A 39 15.13 -7.56 0.27
CA ALA A 39 15.79 -8.38 -0.76
C ALA A 39 16.25 -7.55 -1.96
N ILE A 40 15.46 -6.57 -2.41
CA ILE A 40 15.85 -5.61 -3.45
C ILE A 40 17.11 -4.84 -3.00
N GLY A 41 17.14 -4.34 -1.77
CA GLY A 41 18.31 -3.67 -1.21
C GLY A 41 19.56 -4.55 -1.23
N ALA A 42 19.42 -5.84 -0.90
CA ALA A 42 20.51 -6.81 -0.94
C ALA A 42 21.02 -7.03 -2.39
N LEU A 43 20.11 -7.19 -3.37
CA LEU A 43 20.47 -7.33 -4.79
C LEU A 43 21.22 -6.11 -5.31
N LEU A 44 20.73 -4.90 -5.00
CA LEU A 44 21.37 -3.65 -5.43
C LEU A 44 22.76 -3.47 -4.83
N ARG A 45 22.98 -3.86 -3.56
CA ARG A 45 24.32 -3.84 -2.94
C ARG A 45 25.30 -4.80 -3.60
N GLN A 46 24.82 -5.95 -4.05
CA GLN A 46 25.69 -6.94 -4.72
C GLN A 46 26.11 -6.48 -6.12
N LYS A 47 25.20 -5.82 -6.88
CA LYS A 47 25.47 -5.43 -8.26
C LYS A 47 26.17 -4.07 -8.39
N SER A 48 25.85 -3.11 -7.51
CA SER A 48 26.35 -1.74 -7.55
C SER A 48 27.06 -1.37 -6.27
N HIS A 49 28.18 -0.64 -6.39
CA HIS A 49 28.84 -0.02 -5.25
C HIS A 49 28.05 1.18 -4.68
N SER A 50 27.00 1.62 -5.40
CA SER A 50 26.13 2.69 -4.95
C SER A 50 25.28 2.24 -3.77
N ARG A 51 25.21 3.08 -2.74
CA ARG A 51 24.36 2.88 -1.56
C ARG A 51 23.23 3.90 -1.47
N HIS A 52 22.99 4.65 -2.56
CA HIS A 52 21.94 5.65 -2.61
C HIS A 52 20.56 5.03 -2.48
N PHE A 53 19.63 5.82 -1.97
CA PHE A 53 18.22 5.42 -1.92
C PHE A 53 17.67 5.32 -3.36
N PRO A 54 17.03 4.22 -3.75
CA PRO A 54 16.77 3.95 -5.15
C PRO A 54 15.50 4.62 -5.70
N PHE A 55 14.68 5.26 -4.84
CA PHE A 55 13.38 5.81 -5.21
C PHE A 55 13.29 7.30 -4.90
N GLN A 56 12.91 8.12 -5.88
CA GLN A 56 12.73 9.55 -5.72
C GLN A 56 11.27 9.93 -5.42
N VAL A 57 10.30 9.11 -5.84
CA VAL A 57 8.88 9.30 -5.58
C VAL A 57 8.36 8.11 -4.78
N LEU A 58 7.76 8.38 -3.62
CA LEU A 58 7.16 7.37 -2.77
C LEU A 58 5.66 7.63 -2.67
N THR A 59 4.86 6.62 -2.95
CA THR A 59 3.41 6.71 -2.77
C THR A 59 2.89 5.49 -2.02
N GLY A 60 1.94 5.71 -1.13
CA GLY A 60 1.40 4.61 -0.36
C GLY A 60 -0.06 4.82 0.05
N THR A 61 -0.72 3.69 0.31
CA THR A 61 -2.11 3.62 0.74
C THR A 61 -2.21 2.72 1.95
N SER A 62 -2.97 3.13 2.98
CA SER A 62 -3.18 2.34 4.21
C SER A 62 -1.84 1.96 4.87
N ALA A 63 -1.62 0.71 5.24
CA ALA A 63 -0.33 0.26 5.76
C ALA A 63 0.83 0.44 4.75
N GLY A 64 0.55 0.49 3.43
CA GLY A 64 1.53 0.91 2.42
C GLY A 64 1.93 2.37 2.56
N ALA A 65 1.04 3.25 3.04
CA ALA A 65 1.39 4.65 3.35
C ALA A 65 2.32 4.73 4.57
N LEU A 66 2.14 3.86 5.56
CA LEU A 66 3.06 3.73 6.70
C LEU A 66 4.46 3.34 6.21
N ASN A 67 4.56 2.32 5.35
CA ASN A 67 5.81 1.87 4.75
C ASN A 67 6.47 2.97 3.93
N ALA A 68 5.72 3.66 3.07
CA ALA A 68 6.23 4.75 2.22
C ALA A 68 6.78 5.91 3.07
N THR A 69 6.04 6.32 4.10
CA THR A 69 6.45 7.43 4.99
C THR A 69 7.63 7.03 5.87
N PHE A 70 7.66 5.79 6.36
CA PHE A 70 8.82 5.26 7.07
C PHE A 70 10.08 5.32 6.20
N LEU A 71 10.00 4.81 4.96
CA LEU A 71 11.10 4.85 4.00
C LEU A 71 11.53 6.30 3.67
N ALA A 72 10.56 7.21 3.50
CA ALA A 72 10.86 8.63 3.29
C ALA A 72 11.69 9.20 4.44
N SER A 73 11.35 8.87 5.69
CA SER A 73 12.09 9.30 6.88
C SER A 73 13.50 8.72 6.97
N LYS A 74 13.77 7.61 6.27
CA LYS A 74 15.06 6.89 6.25
C LYS A 74 15.84 7.08 4.94
N ALA A 75 15.30 7.79 3.96
CA ALA A 75 15.86 7.90 2.61
C ALA A 75 17.30 8.43 2.59
N MET A 76 17.65 9.36 3.49
CA MET A 76 19.02 9.87 3.64
C MET A 76 20.05 8.79 4.02
N GLY A 77 19.60 7.67 4.62
CA GLY A 77 20.42 6.49 4.94
C GLY A 77 20.67 5.56 3.74
N GLY A 78 20.12 5.89 2.57
CA GLY A 78 20.25 5.09 1.35
C GLY A 78 19.60 3.72 1.49
N LEU A 79 20.24 2.68 0.94
CA LEU A 79 19.73 1.30 0.98
C LEU A 79 19.50 0.75 2.40
N ASN A 80 20.14 1.31 3.43
CA ASN A 80 19.91 0.86 4.81
C ASN A 80 18.47 1.13 5.28
N GLY A 81 17.79 2.14 4.72
CA GLY A 81 16.38 2.41 5.00
C GLY A 81 15.46 1.23 4.67
N LEU A 82 15.84 0.38 3.70
CA LEU A 82 15.09 -0.82 3.34
C LEU A 82 15.23 -1.92 4.41
N ASP A 83 16.43 -2.07 4.99
CA ASP A 83 16.64 -2.98 6.11
C ASP A 83 15.97 -2.48 7.39
N ASP A 84 16.00 -1.16 7.63
CA ASP A 84 15.32 -0.55 8.78
C ASP A 84 13.82 -0.82 8.74
N LEU A 85 13.19 -0.78 7.54
CA LEU A 85 11.78 -1.14 7.39
C LEU A 85 11.52 -2.61 7.73
N ALA A 86 12.38 -3.53 7.29
CA ALA A 86 12.26 -4.95 7.63
C ALA A 86 12.41 -5.19 9.13
N ASN A 87 13.37 -4.50 9.77
CA ASN A 87 13.58 -4.57 11.23
C ASN A 87 12.36 -4.02 11.99
N PHE A 88 11.76 -2.92 11.52
CA PHE A 88 10.53 -2.37 12.09
C PHE A 88 9.40 -3.39 12.06
N TRP A 89 9.16 -4.04 10.92
CA TRP A 89 8.12 -5.07 10.80
C TRP A 89 8.39 -6.30 11.67
N SER A 90 9.63 -6.76 11.78
CA SER A 90 10.00 -7.88 12.64
C SER A 90 9.73 -7.61 14.13
N ALA A 91 9.80 -6.34 14.54
CA ALA A 91 9.54 -5.90 15.91
C ALA A 91 8.06 -5.65 16.22
N ILE A 92 7.20 -5.50 15.20
CA ILE A 92 5.78 -5.19 15.39
C ILE A 92 5.04 -6.35 16.07
N ARG A 93 4.06 -5.98 16.90
CA ARG A 93 3.13 -6.89 17.59
C ARG A 93 1.74 -6.27 17.55
N THR A 94 0.72 -7.10 17.64
CA THR A 94 -0.68 -6.67 17.62
C THR A 94 -0.97 -5.55 18.61
N GLU A 95 -0.42 -5.63 19.84
CA GLU A 95 -0.64 -4.62 20.88
C GLU A 95 -0.01 -3.26 20.54
N ALA A 96 0.98 -3.21 19.64
CA ALA A 96 1.58 -1.97 19.15
C ALA A 96 0.72 -1.25 18.10
N ILE A 97 -0.28 -1.93 17.56
CA ILE A 97 -1.15 -1.42 16.49
C ILE A 97 -2.52 -1.04 17.01
N TYR A 98 -3.17 -1.92 17.79
CA TYR A 98 -4.52 -1.66 18.30
C TYR A 98 -4.83 -2.39 19.61
N HIS A 99 -5.77 -1.81 20.35
CA HIS A 99 -6.36 -2.42 21.54
C HIS A 99 -7.86 -2.59 21.36
N LEU A 100 -8.40 -3.64 21.97
CA LEU A 100 -9.85 -3.76 22.10
C LEU A 100 -10.32 -2.88 23.27
N PRO A 101 -11.40 -2.10 23.09
CA PRO A 101 -11.97 -1.36 24.20
C PRO A 101 -12.37 -2.35 25.30
N SER A 102 -11.94 -2.07 26.51
CA SER A 102 -12.21 -2.88 27.71
C SER A 102 -13.67 -2.73 28.15
N THR A 103 -14.59 -3.33 27.39
CA THR A 103 -16.00 -3.40 27.82
C THR A 103 -16.21 -4.66 28.66
N PRO A 104 -16.74 -4.54 29.89
CA PRO A 104 -16.96 -5.70 30.77
C PRO A 104 -17.96 -6.72 30.20
N LEU A 105 -18.81 -6.31 29.24
CA LEU A 105 -19.80 -7.16 28.57
C LEU A 105 -19.22 -8.17 27.56
N ALA A 106 -18.00 -7.93 27.02
CA ALA A 106 -17.33 -8.84 26.09
C ALA A 106 -16.98 -10.21 26.69
N LYS A 107 -17.10 -10.37 28.01
CA LYS A 107 -16.80 -11.62 28.73
C LYS A 107 -17.92 -12.66 28.71
N PHE A 108 -19.16 -12.29 28.35
CA PHE A 108 -20.32 -13.11 28.69
C PHE A 108 -21.06 -13.81 27.53
N SER A 109 -21.04 -13.32 26.28
CA SER A 109 -21.77 -13.96 25.18
C SER A 109 -21.40 -13.38 23.82
N ARG A 110 -21.36 -14.22 22.76
CA ARG A 110 -21.18 -13.82 21.35
C ARG A 110 -22.22 -12.77 20.92
N TRP A 111 -23.47 -12.90 21.40
CA TRP A 111 -24.55 -11.96 21.13
C TRP A 111 -24.38 -10.64 21.87
N ALA A 112 -23.87 -10.67 23.10
CA ALA A 112 -23.58 -9.45 23.86
C ALA A 112 -22.39 -8.68 23.24
N THR A 113 -21.41 -9.37 22.69
CA THR A 113 -20.30 -8.73 21.96
C THR A 113 -20.80 -8.08 20.67
N ALA A 114 -21.63 -8.78 19.87
CA ALA A 114 -22.21 -8.23 18.66
C ALA A 114 -23.15 -7.03 18.96
N LEU A 115 -23.98 -7.13 19.98
CA LEU A 115 -24.85 -6.02 20.41
C LEU A 115 -24.04 -4.86 20.98
N GLY A 116 -22.99 -5.13 21.74
CA GLY A 116 -22.05 -4.12 22.25
C GLY A 116 -21.32 -3.39 21.12
N LEU A 117 -20.90 -4.09 20.07
CA LEU A 117 -20.31 -3.50 18.86
C LEU A 117 -21.33 -2.62 18.11
N VAL A 118 -22.58 -3.08 17.99
CA VAL A 118 -23.67 -2.29 17.36
C VAL A 118 -24.02 -1.06 18.19
N LEU A 119 -23.99 -1.15 19.52
CA LEU A 119 -24.29 -0.03 20.42
C LEU A 119 -23.11 0.95 20.51
N SER A 120 -21.87 0.48 20.53
CA SER A 120 -20.68 1.34 20.48
C SER A 120 -20.51 2.00 19.11
N ALA A 121 -20.93 1.34 18.04
CA ALA A 121 -21.00 1.93 16.69
C ALA A 121 -21.95 3.14 16.62
N ARG A 122 -22.93 3.25 17.54
CA ARG A 122 -23.77 4.45 17.64
C ARG A 122 -23.07 5.65 18.29
N GLN A 123 -22.02 5.43 19.07
CA GLN A 123 -21.32 6.52 19.78
C GLN A 123 -19.95 6.86 19.20
N GLN A 124 -19.21 5.96 18.60
CA GLN A 124 -17.89 6.20 18.01
C GLN A 124 -17.52 5.24 16.87
N ALA A 125 -18.41 4.70 16.10
CA ALA A 125 -18.23 3.99 14.82
C ALA A 125 -16.96 3.10 14.63
N ALA A 126 -16.28 2.64 15.70
CA ALA A 126 -15.06 1.85 15.59
C ALA A 126 -15.01 0.72 16.62
N ALA A 127 -14.52 -0.46 16.19
CA ALA A 127 -14.40 -1.65 17.05
C ALA A 127 -13.10 -1.67 17.85
N MET A 128 -12.06 -0.93 17.42
CA MET A 128 -10.72 -0.95 18.00
C MET A 128 -10.17 0.46 18.21
N ASP A 129 -9.37 0.62 19.27
CA ASP A 129 -8.64 1.85 19.55
C ASP A 129 -7.29 1.83 18.80
N SER A 130 -7.00 2.91 18.09
CA SER A 130 -5.79 3.08 17.30
C SER A 130 -4.71 3.95 17.98
N LEU A 131 -4.86 4.34 19.25
CA LEU A 131 -3.85 5.15 19.97
C LEU A 131 -2.50 4.43 20.07
N ALA A 132 -2.49 3.10 20.14
CA ALA A 132 -1.25 2.32 20.12
C ALA A 132 -0.48 2.54 18.80
N LEU A 133 -1.19 2.56 17.67
CA LEU A 133 -0.59 2.85 16.36
C LEU A 133 -0.01 4.26 16.31
N VAL A 134 -0.73 5.27 16.79
CA VAL A 134 -0.23 6.68 16.87
C VAL A 134 1.11 6.73 17.60
N ASN A 135 1.21 6.10 18.77
CA ASN A 135 2.43 6.08 19.56
C ASN A 135 3.58 5.32 18.84
N THR A 136 3.25 4.23 18.16
CA THR A 136 4.21 3.44 17.38
C THR A 136 4.77 4.25 16.22
N LEU A 137 3.91 4.96 15.48
CA LEU A 137 4.31 5.79 14.35
C LEU A 137 5.16 6.99 14.78
N HIS A 138 4.80 7.69 15.87
CA HIS A 138 5.62 8.78 16.40
C HIS A 138 7.02 8.35 16.83
N LYS A 139 7.18 7.12 17.30
CA LYS A 139 8.50 6.58 17.67
C LYS A 139 9.32 6.12 16.46
N ALA A 140 8.64 5.59 15.41
CA ALA A 140 9.30 4.97 14.28
C ALA A 140 9.62 5.95 13.14
N ILE A 141 8.79 6.99 12.94
CA ILE A 141 8.86 7.90 11.80
C ILE A 141 9.32 9.29 12.27
N ALA A 142 10.50 9.69 11.82
CA ALA A 142 11.03 11.04 12.05
C ALA A 142 10.58 11.95 10.89
N LEU A 143 9.44 12.64 11.05
CA LEU A 143 8.84 13.46 10.00
C LEU A 143 9.76 14.60 9.53
N ASP A 144 10.57 15.19 10.41
CA ASP A 144 11.56 16.22 10.09
C ASP A 144 12.64 15.75 9.09
N LYS A 145 12.96 14.46 9.08
CA LYS A 145 13.90 13.86 8.11
C LYS A 145 13.34 13.76 6.70
N ILE A 146 12.01 13.73 6.55
CA ILE A 146 11.35 13.76 5.25
C ILE A 146 11.63 15.11 4.57
N ASP A 147 11.49 16.22 5.29
CA ASP A 147 11.83 17.55 4.79
C ASP A 147 13.30 17.64 4.38
N ALA A 148 14.21 17.05 5.16
CA ALA A 148 15.63 17.02 4.82
C ALA A 148 15.89 16.22 3.53
N ALA A 149 15.24 15.06 3.35
CA ALA A 149 15.37 14.24 2.14
C ALA A 149 14.80 14.94 0.89
N LEU A 150 13.71 15.69 1.02
CA LEU A 150 13.13 16.49 -0.06
C LEU A 150 14.04 17.66 -0.43
N ARG A 151 14.53 18.44 0.55
CA ARG A 151 15.46 19.55 0.31
C ARG A 151 16.79 19.12 -0.30
N SER A 152 17.30 17.94 0.07
CA SER A 152 18.55 17.42 -0.49
C SER A 152 18.40 16.86 -1.91
N GLY A 153 17.15 16.66 -2.38
CA GLY A 153 16.86 16.06 -3.68
C GLY A 153 16.97 14.53 -3.71
N VAL A 154 17.22 13.87 -2.57
CA VAL A 154 17.16 12.41 -2.46
C VAL A 154 15.74 11.92 -2.70
N LEU A 155 14.75 12.66 -2.19
CA LEU A 155 13.34 12.49 -2.54
C LEU A 155 12.85 13.68 -3.39
N HIS A 156 11.93 13.39 -4.30
CA HIS A 156 11.19 14.39 -5.05
C HIS A 156 9.79 14.58 -4.44
N ALA A 157 9.16 13.49 -4.01
CA ALA A 157 7.82 13.52 -3.47
C ALA A 157 7.53 12.32 -2.57
N LEU A 158 6.68 12.56 -1.57
CA LEU A 158 5.97 11.56 -0.78
C LEU A 158 4.47 11.82 -0.94
N ALA A 159 3.68 10.78 -1.19
CA ALA A 159 2.23 10.88 -1.25
C ALA A 159 1.54 9.79 -0.42
N VAL A 160 0.49 10.21 0.27
CA VAL A 160 -0.38 9.35 1.09
C VAL A 160 -1.82 9.53 0.64
N THR A 161 -2.56 8.44 0.45
CA THR A 161 -3.95 8.51 0.00
C THR A 161 -4.93 8.21 1.12
N ALA A 162 -6.06 8.90 1.14
CA ALA A 162 -7.17 8.63 2.05
C ALA A 162 -8.51 8.88 1.34
N SER A 163 -9.58 8.28 1.84
CA SER A 163 -10.93 8.42 1.27
C SER A 163 -11.82 9.23 2.21
N SER A 164 -12.37 10.35 1.73
CA SER A 164 -13.28 11.16 2.54
C SER A 164 -14.66 10.51 2.61
N TYR A 165 -15.19 10.39 3.83
CA TYR A 165 -16.60 10.08 4.07
C TYR A 165 -17.51 11.31 3.87
N SER A 166 -16.95 12.52 4.07
CA SER A 166 -17.72 13.77 4.00
C SER A 166 -18.04 14.15 2.55
N SER A 167 -17.02 14.21 1.68
CA SER A 167 -17.19 14.61 0.27
C SER A 167 -17.29 13.44 -0.70
N GLY A 168 -16.93 12.23 -0.26
CA GLY A 168 -16.83 11.07 -1.13
C GLY A 168 -15.65 11.13 -2.13
N ILE A 169 -14.71 12.04 -1.92
CA ILE A 169 -13.51 12.22 -2.76
C ILE A 169 -12.38 11.32 -2.26
N HIS A 170 -11.62 10.75 -3.20
CA HIS A 170 -10.34 10.13 -2.94
C HIS A 170 -9.24 11.19 -2.97
N TRP A 171 -8.61 11.42 -1.83
CA TRP A 171 -7.56 12.43 -1.68
C TRP A 171 -6.18 11.80 -1.74
N THR A 172 -5.26 12.54 -2.35
CA THR A 172 -3.83 12.27 -2.32
C THR A 172 -3.12 13.46 -1.68
N PHE A 173 -2.62 13.27 -0.47
CA PHE A 173 -1.82 14.27 0.23
C PHE A 173 -0.38 14.13 -0.22
N CYS A 174 0.20 15.23 -0.72
CA CYS A 174 1.54 15.23 -1.32
C CYS A 174 2.45 16.20 -0.58
N GLN A 175 3.62 15.71 -0.19
CA GLN A 175 4.73 16.54 0.26
C GLN A 175 5.85 16.44 -0.77
N THR A 176 6.20 17.57 -1.40
CA THR A 176 7.10 17.60 -2.55
C THR A 176 8.28 18.53 -2.30
N ARG A 177 9.38 18.32 -3.02
CA ARG A 177 10.45 19.30 -3.11
C ARG A 177 9.96 20.52 -3.86
N ASP A 178 10.63 21.67 -3.65
CA ASP A 178 10.32 22.92 -4.34
C ASP A 178 10.40 22.75 -5.88
N GLY A 179 9.46 23.38 -6.59
CA GLY A 179 9.43 23.41 -8.05
C GLY A 179 8.78 22.21 -8.74
N LEU A 180 8.26 21.22 -8.01
CA LEU A 180 7.42 20.17 -8.63
C LEU A 180 6.02 20.71 -8.95
N PRO A 181 5.38 20.15 -10.02
CA PRO A 181 4.04 20.56 -10.41
C PRO A 181 3.03 20.40 -9.27
N ILE A 182 2.12 21.35 -9.23
CA ILE A 182 1.05 21.40 -8.23
C ILE A 182 0.06 20.25 -8.42
N PRO A 183 -0.59 19.82 -7.32
CA PRO A 183 -1.58 18.79 -7.26
C PRO A 183 -2.67 18.88 -8.32
N TRP A 184 -3.12 17.72 -8.75
CA TRP A 184 -4.16 17.57 -9.78
C TRP A 184 -5.56 17.49 -9.16
N SER A 185 -6.56 17.91 -9.93
CA SER A 185 -7.97 17.73 -9.61
C SER A 185 -8.66 17.00 -10.76
N ARG A 186 -9.39 15.93 -10.44
CA ARG A 186 -10.19 15.11 -11.37
C ARG A 186 -11.52 14.79 -10.71
N PRO A 187 -12.58 14.46 -11.45
CA PRO A 187 -13.84 14.03 -10.85
C PRO A 187 -13.64 12.89 -9.84
N GLY A 188 -14.06 13.09 -8.59
CA GLY A 188 -13.95 12.12 -7.51
C GLY A 188 -12.52 11.90 -6.96
N ARG A 189 -11.49 12.59 -7.47
CA ARG A 189 -10.10 12.47 -7.00
C ARG A 189 -9.42 13.83 -6.95
N ARG A 190 -8.77 14.12 -5.84
CA ARG A 190 -8.00 15.35 -5.62
C ARG A 190 -6.66 15.06 -5.01
N ALA A 191 -5.69 15.93 -5.28
CA ALA A 191 -4.44 15.98 -4.56
C ALA A 191 -4.29 17.35 -3.90
N GLU A 192 -3.67 17.35 -2.72
CA GLU A 192 -3.36 18.56 -1.96
C GLU A 192 -1.90 18.52 -1.52
N GLN A 193 -1.20 19.63 -1.69
CA GLN A 193 0.18 19.76 -1.26
C GLN A 193 0.22 20.27 0.17
N GLN A 194 0.68 19.42 1.08
CA GLN A 194 0.88 19.76 2.49
C GLN A 194 1.90 18.81 3.14
N PRO A 195 2.50 19.18 4.27
CA PRO A 195 3.35 18.27 5.03
C PRO A 195 2.57 17.05 5.47
N ILE A 196 3.15 15.85 5.26
CA ILE A 196 2.55 14.61 5.75
C ILE A 196 2.73 14.52 7.26
N THR A 197 1.65 14.22 7.96
CA THR A 197 1.59 14.09 9.42
C THR A 197 1.09 12.70 9.82
N ILE A 198 1.17 12.39 11.11
CA ILE A 198 0.65 11.11 11.63
C ILE A 198 -0.86 11.01 11.39
N GLU A 199 -1.60 12.12 11.44
CA GLU A 199 -3.05 12.13 11.17
C GLU A 199 -3.36 11.70 9.73
N HIS A 200 -2.53 12.05 8.74
CA HIS A 200 -2.68 11.54 7.37
C HIS A 200 -2.50 10.02 7.31
N LEU A 201 -1.52 9.49 8.05
CA LEU A 201 -1.29 8.04 8.12
C LEU A 201 -2.44 7.33 8.82
N MET A 202 -2.97 7.92 9.90
CA MET A 202 -4.16 7.42 10.60
C MET A 202 -5.38 7.42 9.69
N ALA A 203 -5.62 8.51 8.96
CA ALA A 203 -6.70 8.63 7.98
C ALA A 203 -6.59 7.56 6.88
N SER A 204 -5.37 7.42 6.32
CA SER A 204 -5.08 6.43 5.27
C SER A 204 -5.30 4.98 5.73
N SER A 205 -5.11 4.70 7.02
CA SER A 205 -5.16 3.35 7.60
C SER A 205 -6.45 3.08 8.39
N ALA A 206 -7.42 4.00 8.37
CA ALA A 206 -8.69 3.88 9.09
C ALA A 206 -9.64 2.93 8.38
N ILE A 207 -9.40 1.61 8.56
CA ILE A 207 -10.24 0.53 8.01
C ILE A 207 -11.68 0.71 8.51
N PRO A 208 -12.68 0.74 7.60
CA PRO A 208 -14.09 0.92 7.97
C PRO A 208 -14.54 -0.08 9.03
N PHE A 209 -15.32 0.38 9.99
CA PHE A 209 -15.85 -0.38 11.13
C PHE A 209 -14.79 -0.90 12.13
N ILE A 210 -13.52 -0.98 11.73
CA ILE A 210 -12.41 -1.47 12.58
C ILE A 210 -11.77 -0.31 13.34
N PHE A 211 -11.33 0.72 12.61
CA PHE A 211 -10.69 1.91 13.18
C PHE A 211 -11.57 3.16 13.05
N PRO A 212 -11.41 4.14 13.96
CA PRO A 212 -12.16 5.39 13.88
C PRO A 212 -11.75 6.20 12.65
N SER A 213 -12.71 6.94 12.07
CA SER A 213 -12.41 7.93 11.05
C SER A 213 -11.56 9.06 11.62
N THR A 214 -10.64 9.57 10.82
CA THR A 214 -9.71 10.64 11.23
C THR A 214 -10.13 11.97 10.61
N PRO A 215 -10.31 13.05 11.39
CA PRO A 215 -10.57 14.38 10.85
C PRO A 215 -9.28 14.97 10.26
N LEU A 216 -9.36 15.52 9.04
CA LEU A 216 -8.30 16.30 8.43
C LEU A 216 -8.88 17.60 7.89
N TRP A 217 -8.06 18.65 7.90
CA TRP A 217 -8.41 19.93 7.32
C TRP A 217 -7.99 19.95 5.86
N VAL A 218 -8.96 20.11 4.95
CA VAL A 218 -8.75 20.10 3.51
C VAL A 218 -9.66 21.11 2.84
N ASP A 219 -9.18 21.78 1.80
CA ASP A 219 -9.98 22.72 0.97
C ASP A 219 -10.75 23.77 1.80
N GLY A 220 -10.14 24.24 2.91
CA GLY A 220 -10.72 25.23 3.80
C GLY A 220 -11.79 24.70 4.78
N GLY A 221 -11.96 23.39 4.92
CA GLY A 221 -12.92 22.75 5.82
C GLY A 221 -12.40 21.48 6.47
N MET A 222 -13.11 21.02 7.50
CA MET A 222 -12.81 19.74 8.14
C MET A 222 -13.63 18.63 7.50
N GLU A 223 -12.95 17.58 7.02
CA GLU A 223 -13.57 16.35 6.53
C GLU A 223 -13.14 15.14 7.37
N TYR A 224 -13.98 14.11 7.39
CA TYR A 224 -13.66 12.83 8.06
C TYR A 224 -13.22 11.80 7.02
N PHE A 225 -12.09 11.15 7.31
CA PHE A 225 -11.42 10.24 6.39
C PHE A 225 -11.41 8.80 6.90
N GLY A 226 -11.43 7.88 5.96
CA GLY A 226 -11.18 6.46 6.12
C GLY A 226 -10.12 5.97 5.16
N ASP A 227 -9.87 4.66 5.19
CA ASP A 227 -8.81 3.98 4.45
C ASP A 227 -8.79 4.38 2.96
N GLY A 228 -7.59 4.68 2.48
CA GLY A 228 -7.35 5.09 1.10
C GLY A 228 -7.75 4.05 0.06
N SER A 229 -7.69 2.76 0.42
CA SER A 229 -8.03 1.65 -0.50
C SER A 229 -9.51 1.65 -0.93
N MET A 230 -10.40 2.27 -0.15
CA MET A 230 -11.85 2.24 -0.40
C MET A 230 -12.27 2.79 -1.77
N ARG A 231 -11.54 3.78 -2.28
CA ARG A 231 -11.85 4.46 -3.54
C ARG A 231 -10.67 4.54 -4.49
N GLN A 232 -9.65 3.73 -4.26
CA GLN A 232 -8.44 3.72 -5.08
C GLN A 232 -8.67 2.94 -6.38
N ILE A 233 -8.96 3.66 -7.46
CA ILE A 233 -9.20 3.07 -8.78
C ILE A 233 -7.89 2.96 -9.58
N SER A 234 -6.97 3.92 -9.41
CA SER A 234 -5.72 4.02 -10.17
C SER A 234 -4.56 4.27 -9.21
N PRO A 235 -4.02 3.22 -8.58
CA PRO A 235 -2.95 3.34 -7.58
C PRO A 235 -1.66 3.95 -8.12
N LEU A 236 -1.33 3.75 -9.41
CA LEU A 236 -0.12 4.27 -10.03
C LEU A 236 -0.23 5.75 -10.41
N SER A 237 -1.44 6.28 -10.50
CA SER A 237 -1.72 7.64 -10.98
C SER A 237 -0.98 8.72 -10.17
N SER A 238 -0.87 8.57 -8.84
CA SER A 238 -0.15 9.53 -7.99
C SER A 238 1.34 9.57 -8.31
N ALA A 239 2.00 8.43 -8.49
CA ALA A 239 3.41 8.38 -8.85
C ALA A 239 3.66 8.97 -10.24
N VAL A 240 2.77 8.69 -11.21
CA VAL A 240 2.84 9.27 -12.57
C VAL A 240 2.72 10.79 -12.51
N HIS A 241 1.75 11.33 -11.76
CA HIS A 241 1.56 12.78 -11.61
C HIS A 241 2.72 13.46 -10.87
N LEU A 242 3.38 12.76 -9.97
CA LEU A 242 4.55 13.23 -9.23
C LEU A 242 5.87 13.05 -9.99
N GLY A 243 5.81 12.64 -11.25
CA GLY A 243 6.95 12.67 -12.16
C GLY A 243 7.77 11.39 -12.23
N ALA A 244 7.29 10.26 -11.70
CA ALA A 244 8.00 8.99 -11.81
C ALA A 244 8.04 8.48 -13.26
N ASP A 245 9.22 8.24 -13.82
CA ASP A 245 9.43 7.67 -15.16
C ASP A 245 9.36 6.15 -15.15
N ARG A 246 9.79 5.56 -14.03
CA ARG A 246 9.74 4.13 -13.73
C ARG A 246 9.04 3.92 -12.41
N ILE A 247 8.18 2.94 -12.32
CA ILE A 247 7.41 2.64 -11.12
C ILE A 247 7.59 1.18 -10.75
N LEU A 248 8.17 0.93 -9.57
CA LEU A 248 8.05 -0.35 -8.89
C LEU A 248 6.78 -0.30 -8.03
N ALA A 249 5.81 -1.14 -8.33
CA ALA A 249 4.57 -1.25 -7.57
C ALA A 249 4.54 -2.58 -6.82
N ILE A 250 4.39 -2.53 -5.48
CA ILE A 250 4.33 -3.74 -4.67
C ILE A 250 2.92 -3.89 -4.10
N GLY A 251 2.19 -4.85 -4.68
CA GLY A 251 0.87 -5.25 -4.24
C GLY A 251 0.91 -6.24 -3.07
N VAL A 252 -0.26 -6.45 -2.46
CA VAL A 252 -0.51 -7.50 -1.45
C VAL A 252 -1.81 -8.22 -1.76
N GLY A 253 -2.29 -8.07 -2.98
CA GLY A 253 -3.45 -8.78 -3.53
C GLY A 253 -3.16 -10.24 -3.83
N GLN A 254 -4.18 -10.93 -4.30
CA GLN A 254 -4.06 -12.34 -4.70
C GLN A 254 -4.37 -12.47 -6.19
N PRO A 255 -3.34 -12.60 -7.05
CA PRO A 255 -3.56 -12.77 -8.49
C PRO A 255 -4.39 -14.02 -8.83
N GLN A 256 -4.33 -15.04 -7.97
CA GLN A 256 -4.97 -16.34 -8.22
C GLN A 256 -6.47 -16.42 -7.91
N ARG A 257 -7.13 -15.31 -7.49
CA ARG A 257 -8.61 -15.33 -7.36
C ARG A 257 -9.34 -15.61 -8.68
N ALA A 258 -8.68 -15.47 -9.82
CA ALA A 258 -9.24 -15.83 -11.12
C ALA A 258 -9.53 -17.34 -11.29
N ASN A 259 -8.89 -18.20 -10.49
CA ASN A 259 -9.06 -19.66 -10.56
C ASN A 259 -10.09 -20.23 -9.55
N LEU A 260 -11.05 -19.45 -9.10
CA LEU A 260 -12.12 -19.86 -8.16
C LEU A 260 -13.10 -20.89 -8.72
N ALA A 261 -12.95 -21.34 -9.96
CA ALA A 261 -13.78 -22.40 -10.54
C ALA A 261 -13.68 -23.75 -9.80
N GLY A 262 -12.62 -23.95 -8.97
CA GLY A 262 -12.39 -25.18 -8.22
C GLY A 262 -12.84 -25.19 -6.75
N GLN A 263 -13.11 -24.03 -6.14
CA GLN A 263 -13.48 -23.94 -4.71
C GLN A 263 -14.96 -23.57 -4.52
N ARG A 264 -15.87 -24.35 -5.04
CA ARG A 264 -17.28 -24.30 -4.63
C ARG A 264 -17.45 -25.00 -3.28
N ASN A 265 -16.92 -24.39 -2.22
CA ASN A 265 -17.16 -24.84 -0.86
C ASN A 265 -18.48 -24.24 -0.36
N GLY A 266 -19.56 -25.00 -0.43
CA GLY A 266 -20.80 -24.73 0.27
C GLY A 266 -22.02 -24.54 -0.62
N ASN A 267 -22.93 -25.53 -0.62
CA ASN A 267 -24.29 -25.46 -1.19
C ASN A 267 -25.27 -24.69 -0.29
N GLY A 268 -24.80 -23.81 0.61
CA GLY A 268 -25.63 -23.07 1.54
C GLY A 268 -25.83 -21.60 1.16
N ARG A 269 -26.94 -21.00 1.61
CA ARG A 269 -27.15 -19.54 1.53
C ARG A 269 -26.07 -18.82 2.32
N PRO A 270 -25.47 -17.74 1.79
CA PRO A 270 -24.45 -16.99 2.51
C PRO A 270 -25.03 -16.42 3.81
N SER A 271 -24.29 -16.51 4.90
CA SER A 271 -24.61 -15.85 6.16
C SER A 271 -24.40 -14.35 6.07
N LEU A 272 -25.00 -13.57 6.97
CA LEU A 272 -24.72 -12.13 7.08
C LEU A 272 -23.21 -11.86 7.30
N GLY A 273 -22.54 -12.70 8.08
CA GLY A 273 -21.10 -12.61 8.28
C GLY A 273 -20.29 -12.85 7.00
N THR A 274 -20.71 -13.81 6.17
CA THR A 274 -20.10 -14.07 4.85
C THR A 274 -20.28 -12.88 3.91
N ILE A 275 -21.50 -12.28 3.89
CA ILE A 275 -21.81 -11.10 3.06
C ILE A 275 -20.97 -9.89 3.53
N ALA A 276 -20.93 -9.64 4.85
CA ALA A 276 -20.13 -8.56 5.43
C ALA A 276 -18.62 -8.74 5.16
N GLY A 277 -18.10 -9.96 5.34
CA GLY A 277 -16.71 -10.29 5.02
C GLY A 277 -16.38 -10.08 3.54
N HIS A 278 -17.30 -10.43 2.63
CA HIS A 278 -17.14 -10.20 1.20
C HIS A 278 -17.18 -8.71 0.84
N ALA A 279 -18.10 -7.95 1.45
CA ALA A 279 -18.16 -6.50 1.27
C ALA A 279 -16.87 -5.81 1.76
N MET A 280 -16.35 -6.23 2.92
CA MET A 280 -15.06 -5.74 3.43
C MET A 280 -13.90 -6.12 2.51
N ALA A 281 -13.85 -7.36 2.02
CA ALA A 281 -12.81 -7.78 1.07
C ALA A 281 -12.88 -7.00 -0.25
N SER A 282 -14.07 -6.55 -0.65
CA SER A 282 -14.26 -5.72 -1.86
C SER A 282 -13.71 -4.30 -1.69
N VAL A 283 -13.66 -3.79 -0.45
CA VAL A 283 -13.03 -2.49 -0.14
C VAL A 283 -11.53 -2.52 -0.43
N PHE A 284 -10.89 -3.67 -0.19
CA PHE A 284 -9.46 -3.89 -0.43
C PHE A 284 -9.19 -4.60 -1.77
N HIS A 285 -10.10 -4.42 -2.73
CA HIS A 285 -9.91 -5.00 -4.07
C HIS A 285 -8.63 -4.44 -4.69
N ASP A 286 -7.74 -5.34 -5.11
CA ASP A 286 -6.50 -4.94 -5.77
C ASP A 286 -6.79 -4.50 -7.20
N THR A 287 -6.70 -3.19 -7.42
CA THR A 287 -6.86 -2.55 -8.73
C THR A 287 -5.53 -2.42 -9.47
N LEU A 288 -4.42 -2.90 -8.87
CA LEU A 288 -3.07 -2.70 -9.41
C LEU A 288 -2.89 -3.32 -10.78
N GLU A 289 -3.33 -4.57 -10.99
CA GLU A 289 -3.19 -5.24 -12.30
C GLU A 289 -3.94 -4.52 -13.41
N ALA A 290 -5.14 -4.02 -13.11
CA ALA A 290 -5.93 -3.27 -14.09
C ALA A 290 -5.24 -1.95 -14.46
N ASP A 291 -4.65 -1.27 -13.51
CA ASP A 291 -3.94 0.00 -13.72
C ASP A 291 -2.62 -0.22 -14.47
N VAL A 292 -1.86 -1.27 -14.13
CA VAL A 292 -0.67 -1.70 -14.88
C VAL A 292 -1.02 -2.01 -16.34
N ALA A 293 -2.08 -2.78 -16.58
CA ALA A 293 -2.56 -3.08 -17.94
C ALA A 293 -3.00 -1.81 -18.69
N GLN A 294 -3.54 -0.81 -17.98
CA GLN A 294 -3.91 0.47 -18.58
C GLN A 294 -2.67 1.26 -19.01
N ILE A 295 -1.64 1.35 -18.16
CA ILE A 295 -0.37 2.02 -18.51
C ILE A 295 0.32 1.30 -19.67
N ALA A 296 0.35 -0.03 -19.66
CA ALA A 296 0.89 -0.80 -20.77
C ALA A 296 0.20 -0.48 -22.11
N ARG A 297 -1.14 -0.36 -22.10
CA ARG A 297 -1.90 0.05 -23.31
C ARG A 297 -1.56 1.46 -23.77
N ILE A 298 -1.41 2.41 -22.85
CA ILE A 298 -0.98 3.78 -23.16
C ILE A 298 0.41 3.76 -23.78
N ASN A 299 1.37 3.05 -23.18
CA ASN A 299 2.74 2.92 -23.70
C ASN A 299 2.75 2.34 -25.12
N LEU A 300 1.99 1.28 -25.38
CA LEU A 300 1.84 0.70 -26.72
C LEU A 300 1.30 1.72 -27.72
N SER A 301 0.30 2.51 -27.34
CA SER A 301 -0.29 3.55 -28.20
C SER A 301 0.73 4.65 -28.48
N LEU A 302 1.51 5.08 -27.51
CA LEU A 302 2.55 6.09 -27.67
C LEU A 302 3.67 5.61 -28.58
N ASN A 303 4.05 4.33 -28.54
CA ASN A 303 5.13 3.77 -29.35
C ASN A 303 4.85 3.73 -30.85
N VAL A 304 3.59 3.73 -31.25
CA VAL A 304 3.20 3.75 -32.69
C VAL A 304 3.02 5.16 -33.24
N LEU A 305 3.11 6.19 -32.42
CA LEU A 305 2.94 7.59 -32.82
C LEU A 305 4.28 8.21 -33.22
N PRO A 306 4.30 9.07 -34.27
CA PRO A 306 5.47 9.90 -34.58
C PRO A 306 5.89 10.77 -33.39
N ASP A 307 7.18 11.05 -33.24
CA ASP A 307 7.70 11.85 -32.14
C ASP A 307 7.07 13.25 -32.05
N SER A 308 6.80 13.89 -33.21
CA SER A 308 6.13 15.18 -33.27
C SER A 308 4.73 15.16 -32.66
N VAL A 309 3.96 14.09 -32.90
CA VAL A 309 2.61 13.93 -32.34
C VAL A 309 2.70 13.57 -30.87
N ARG A 310 3.67 12.71 -30.50
CA ARG A 310 3.87 12.29 -29.10
C ARG A 310 4.21 13.47 -28.19
N ALA A 311 5.02 14.43 -28.69
CA ALA A 311 5.42 15.62 -27.93
C ALA A 311 4.24 16.56 -27.62
N GLU A 312 3.15 16.51 -28.40
CA GLU A 312 1.93 17.32 -28.17
C GLU A 312 0.93 16.69 -27.20
N LEU A 313 1.11 15.41 -26.86
CA LEU A 313 0.18 14.70 -26.00
C LEU A 313 0.48 14.97 -24.49
N PRO A 314 -0.57 15.03 -23.67
CA PRO A 314 -0.41 15.17 -22.21
C PRO A 314 -0.01 13.84 -21.54
N PHE A 315 0.46 12.87 -22.31
CA PHE A 315 0.85 11.54 -21.85
C PHE A 315 2.34 11.31 -22.12
N ARG A 316 2.98 10.56 -21.25
CA ARG A 316 4.34 10.07 -21.43
C ARG A 316 4.40 8.57 -21.15
N ALA A 317 5.34 7.89 -21.74
CA ALA A 317 5.60 6.50 -21.43
C ALA A 317 6.12 6.38 -19.98
N VAL A 318 5.62 5.38 -19.25
CA VAL A 318 6.04 5.07 -17.89
C VAL A 318 6.31 3.57 -17.81
N GLU A 319 7.53 3.22 -17.44
CA GLU A 319 7.88 1.81 -17.19
C GLU A 319 7.30 1.36 -15.86
N VAL A 320 6.62 0.23 -15.83
CA VAL A 320 6.02 -0.31 -14.60
C VAL A 320 6.45 -1.75 -14.38
N LEU A 321 7.08 -1.99 -13.24
CA LEU A 321 7.35 -3.33 -12.71
C LEU A 321 6.41 -3.57 -11.53
N SER A 322 5.50 -4.54 -11.65
CA SER A 322 4.63 -4.94 -10.54
C SER A 322 5.15 -6.21 -9.87
N LEU A 323 5.18 -6.18 -8.55
CA LEU A 323 5.51 -7.33 -7.70
C LEU A 323 4.30 -7.67 -6.84
N GLN A 324 3.84 -8.92 -6.91
CA GLN A 324 2.72 -9.42 -6.13
C GLN A 324 3.10 -10.78 -5.50
N PRO A 325 2.47 -11.15 -4.36
CA PRO A 325 2.72 -12.42 -3.70
C PRO A 325 2.45 -13.61 -4.63
N SER A 326 3.42 -14.52 -4.74
CA SER A 326 3.30 -15.76 -5.51
C SER A 326 2.39 -16.79 -4.82
N ALA A 327 2.12 -16.63 -3.51
CA ALA A 327 1.29 -17.51 -2.71
C ALA A 327 0.08 -16.79 -2.13
N SER A 328 -0.97 -17.55 -1.77
CA SER A 328 -2.17 -17.03 -1.13
C SER A 328 -1.88 -16.53 0.29
N LEU A 329 -1.98 -15.22 0.52
CA LEU A 329 -1.82 -14.62 1.83
C LEU A 329 -2.95 -15.01 2.80
N ASP A 330 -4.15 -15.32 2.28
CA ASP A 330 -5.26 -15.81 3.10
C ASP A 330 -4.99 -17.24 3.61
N ALA A 331 -4.42 -18.11 2.77
CA ALA A 331 -4.01 -19.44 3.19
C ALA A 331 -2.89 -19.36 4.24
N LEU A 332 -1.88 -18.54 3.98
CA LEU A 332 -0.80 -18.30 4.93
C LEU A 332 -1.30 -17.77 6.28
N ALA A 333 -2.29 -16.88 6.28
CA ALA A 333 -2.89 -16.36 7.50
C ALA A 333 -3.63 -17.43 8.29
N GLN A 334 -4.30 -18.39 7.64
CA GLN A 334 -5.03 -19.46 8.32
C GLN A 334 -4.13 -20.29 9.23
N ASP A 335 -2.89 -20.51 8.83
CA ASP A 335 -1.90 -21.25 9.62
C ASP A 335 -1.50 -20.51 10.90
N HIS A 336 -1.70 -19.19 10.95
CA HIS A 336 -1.27 -18.31 12.05
C HIS A 336 -2.42 -17.68 12.86
N VAL A 337 -3.68 -17.82 12.45
CA VAL A 337 -4.84 -17.22 13.15
C VAL A 337 -4.89 -17.62 14.64
N HIS A 338 -4.43 -18.81 14.98
CA HIS A 338 -4.42 -19.33 16.35
C HIS A 338 -3.49 -18.53 17.29
N THR A 339 -2.55 -17.73 16.74
CA THR A 339 -1.61 -16.91 17.52
C THR A 339 -2.22 -15.58 17.96
N LEU A 340 -3.37 -15.17 17.37
CA LEU A 340 -4.06 -13.93 17.76
C LEU A 340 -4.52 -13.98 19.23
N PRO A 341 -4.49 -12.84 19.94
CA PRO A 341 -5.06 -12.72 21.26
C PRO A 341 -6.54 -13.16 21.28
N ARG A 342 -6.90 -14.00 22.27
CA ARG A 342 -8.26 -14.57 22.39
C ARG A 342 -9.41 -13.57 22.26
N PRO A 343 -9.33 -12.33 22.81
CA PRO A 343 -10.38 -11.34 22.63
C PRO A 343 -10.61 -10.96 21.18
N ILE A 344 -9.53 -10.84 20.38
CA ILE A 344 -9.57 -10.48 18.95
C ILE A 344 -10.20 -11.63 18.15
N VAL A 345 -9.78 -12.87 18.43
CA VAL A 345 -10.39 -14.06 17.82
C VAL A 345 -11.91 -14.07 18.00
N ARG A 346 -12.43 -13.76 19.20
CA ARG A 346 -13.87 -13.69 19.49
C ARG A 346 -14.59 -12.60 18.67
N VAL A 347 -13.96 -11.44 18.50
CA VAL A 347 -14.53 -10.35 17.69
C VAL A 347 -14.57 -10.79 16.22
N LEU A 348 -13.51 -11.37 15.70
CA LEU A 348 -13.45 -11.89 14.34
C LEU A 348 -14.43 -13.05 14.10
N GLU A 349 -14.61 -13.95 15.08
CA GLU A 349 -15.65 -14.98 15.05
C GLU A 349 -17.06 -14.38 15.00
N GLY A 350 -17.32 -13.38 15.84
CA GLY A 350 -18.59 -12.65 15.84
C GLY A 350 -18.92 -11.96 14.52
N LEU A 351 -17.90 -11.50 13.82
CA LEU A 351 -18.01 -10.89 12.48
C LEU A 351 -18.01 -11.96 11.35
N GLY A 352 -17.89 -13.27 11.67
CA GLY A 352 -17.77 -14.32 10.66
C GLY A 352 -16.45 -14.29 9.88
N ALA A 353 -15.42 -13.65 10.45
CA ALA A 353 -14.15 -13.36 9.80
C ALA A 353 -13.10 -14.49 9.90
N LEU A 354 -13.43 -15.63 10.51
CA LEU A 354 -12.51 -16.77 10.64
C LEU A 354 -12.85 -17.96 9.73
N GLN A 355 -13.93 -17.88 8.94
CA GLN A 355 -14.37 -18.99 8.07
C GLN A 355 -14.61 -18.52 6.64
N GLY A 356 -14.19 -19.30 5.65
CA GLY A 356 -14.42 -19.03 4.24
C GLY A 356 -13.83 -17.69 3.79
N SER A 357 -14.61 -16.86 3.09
CA SER A 357 -14.20 -15.52 2.63
C SER A 357 -13.93 -14.51 3.78
N GLY A 358 -14.35 -14.81 5.00
CA GLY A 358 -14.06 -14.02 6.19
C GLY A 358 -12.60 -14.12 6.66
N ALA A 359 -11.90 -15.22 6.35
CA ALA A 359 -10.48 -15.37 6.68
C ALA A 359 -9.58 -14.28 6.07
N ALA A 360 -10.03 -13.69 4.96
CA ALA A 360 -9.37 -12.54 4.37
C ALA A 360 -9.22 -11.38 5.37
N LEU A 361 -10.26 -11.05 6.16
CA LEU A 361 -10.19 -9.95 7.14
C LEU A 361 -9.18 -10.24 8.25
N ALA A 362 -9.09 -11.49 8.71
CA ALA A 362 -8.13 -11.87 9.75
C ALA A 362 -6.68 -11.57 9.30
N SER A 363 -6.34 -11.82 8.03
CA SER A 363 -4.99 -11.59 7.50
C SER A 363 -4.59 -10.11 7.47
N TYR A 364 -5.52 -9.17 7.44
CA TYR A 364 -5.23 -7.72 7.54
C TYR A 364 -4.90 -7.28 8.96
N LEU A 365 -5.38 -8.03 9.98
CA LEU A 365 -5.27 -7.68 11.39
C LEU A 365 -4.27 -8.56 12.15
N LEU A 366 -3.63 -9.50 11.50
CA LEU A 366 -2.73 -10.49 12.11
C LEU A 366 -1.29 -9.94 12.21
N PHE A 367 -1.04 -9.06 13.19
CA PHE A 367 0.30 -8.49 13.44
C PHE A 367 1.11 -9.38 14.41
N GLU A 368 1.18 -10.69 14.13
CA GLU A 368 1.87 -11.67 14.96
C GLU A 368 3.20 -12.10 14.32
N PRO A 369 4.25 -12.34 15.13
CA PRO A 369 5.61 -12.58 14.61
C PRO A 369 5.71 -13.66 13.55
N GLY A 370 5.07 -14.80 13.78
CA GLY A 370 5.15 -15.92 12.84
C GLY A 370 4.56 -15.59 11.47
N PHE A 371 3.42 -14.87 11.43
CA PHE A 371 2.82 -14.43 10.17
C PHE A 371 3.63 -13.33 9.48
N ILE A 372 4.13 -12.35 10.24
CA ILE A 372 5.00 -11.29 9.72
C ILE A 372 6.27 -11.88 9.09
N GLU A 373 6.93 -12.82 9.78
CA GLU A 373 8.13 -13.49 9.27
C GLU A 373 7.83 -14.30 7.98
N ALA A 374 6.71 -15.02 7.96
CA ALA A 374 6.30 -15.78 6.78
C ALA A 374 6.03 -14.85 5.58
N LEU A 375 5.36 -13.71 5.79
CA LEU A 375 5.14 -12.70 4.74
C LEU A 375 6.44 -12.09 4.22
N MET A 376 7.35 -11.73 5.11
CA MET A 376 8.66 -11.18 4.73
C MET A 376 9.47 -12.21 3.95
N SER A 377 9.49 -13.45 4.39
CA SER A 377 10.18 -14.54 3.71
C SER A 377 9.62 -14.79 2.31
N LEU A 378 8.29 -14.73 2.15
CA LEU A 378 7.64 -14.81 0.84
C LEU A 378 8.08 -13.65 -0.07
N GLY A 379 8.09 -12.42 0.44
CA GLY A 379 8.56 -11.26 -0.33
C GLY A 379 10.00 -11.37 -0.78
N GLN A 380 10.88 -11.88 0.08
CA GLN A 380 12.29 -12.16 -0.26
C GLN A 380 12.41 -13.23 -1.34
N ALA A 381 11.62 -14.30 -1.24
CA ALA A 381 11.62 -15.40 -2.22
C ALA A 381 11.14 -14.93 -3.61
N ASP A 382 10.07 -14.12 -3.65
CA ASP A 382 9.53 -13.60 -4.89
C ASP A 382 10.50 -12.64 -5.59
N VAL A 383 11.19 -11.79 -4.85
CA VAL A 383 12.27 -10.93 -5.37
C VAL A 383 13.42 -11.77 -5.90
N LYS A 384 13.83 -12.81 -5.19
CA LYS A 384 14.90 -13.70 -5.64
C LYS A 384 14.54 -14.43 -6.95
N ALA A 385 13.29 -14.86 -7.09
CA ALA A 385 12.78 -15.53 -8.28
C ALA A 385 12.75 -14.60 -9.51
N ARG A 386 12.64 -13.28 -9.32
CA ARG A 386 12.58 -12.26 -10.38
C ARG A 386 13.82 -11.33 -10.34
N SER A 387 14.95 -11.78 -9.84
CA SER A 387 16.12 -10.95 -9.57
C SER A 387 16.68 -10.27 -10.83
N GLU A 388 16.69 -10.96 -11.97
CA GLU A 388 17.17 -10.38 -13.24
C GLU A 388 16.29 -9.23 -13.72
N GLU A 389 14.97 -9.40 -13.66
CA GLU A 389 13.99 -8.39 -14.06
C GLU A 389 14.06 -7.16 -13.15
N ILE A 390 14.18 -7.40 -11.83
CA ILE A 390 14.30 -6.32 -10.84
C ILE A 390 15.61 -5.57 -11.05
N LEU A 391 16.71 -6.25 -11.29
CA LEU A 391 18.00 -5.58 -11.57
C LEU A 391 17.94 -4.78 -12.85
N ALA A 392 17.34 -5.31 -13.93
CA ALA A 392 17.14 -4.59 -15.19
C ALA A 392 16.33 -3.30 -15.01
N PHE A 393 15.30 -3.31 -14.12
CA PHE A 393 14.51 -2.13 -13.81
C PHE A 393 15.36 -0.99 -13.22
N PHE A 394 16.42 -1.28 -12.46
CA PHE A 394 17.29 -0.26 -11.87
C PHE A 394 18.50 0.10 -12.73
N GLU A 395 18.75 -0.62 -13.84
CA GLU A 395 19.84 -0.28 -14.76
C GLU A 395 19.53 1.01 -15.54
N PRO A 396 20.55 1.86 -15.78
CA PRO A 396 20.40 2.94 -16.73
C PRO A 396 20.13 2.30 -18.11
N HIS A 397 19.05 2.70 -18.78
CA HIS A 397 18.91 2.32 -20.20
C HIS A 397 20.10 2.92 -20.95
N SER A 398 20.95 2.08 -21.52
CA SER A 398 21.89 2.52 -22.52
C SER A 398 21.09 3.13 -23.66
N VAL A 399 21.15 4.44 -23.80
CA VAL A 399 20.76 5.09 -25.04
C VAL A 399 21.77 4.61 -26.05
N ASP A 400 21.39 3.63 -26.85
CA ASP A 400 22.21 3.29 -28.06
C ASP A 400 22.28 4.59 -28.86
N PRO A 401 23.48 5.13 -29.09
CA PRO A 401 23.61 6.24 -30.01
C PRO A 401 23.17 5.71 -31.38
N VAL A 402 22.05 6.28 -31.84
CA VAL A 402 21.52 6.05 -33.19
C VAL A 402 22.70 6.15 -34.16
N ARG A 403 23.05 5.03 -34.78
CA ARG A 403 23.95 4.97 -35.95
C ARG A 403 23.23 5.51 -37.18
#